data_ecca38d7cdb6f45608b396071ebaa583
#
_entry.id   ecca38d7cdb6f45608b396071ebaa583
#
_cell.length_a   1.000
_cell.length_b   1.000
_cell.length_c   1.000
_cell.angle_alpha   90.00
_cell.angle_beta   90.00
_cell.angle_gamma   90.00
#
_symmetry.space_group_name_H-M   'P 1'
#
loop_
_entity.id
_entity.type
_entity.pdbx_description
1 polymer ?
#
loop_
_entity_poly.entity_id
_entity_poly.type
_entity_poly.pdbx_seq_one_letter_code
_entity_poly.pdbx_strand_id
1 'polypeptide(L)'
;MGKCLFNLNLKSIFVYFFFLSPGLVFSSNQEIIDTLDKLHTTIKEISEKKIDKNNISDVDKIVSNTYDIKKMSKIILGKFWSESRAHDKAKFIEKFTLYISSNYINRFRDKKDFNYEYKDIDKIGENYRIAYTIFKFGEKEKLKINYMLIKNHNKWLIFDVLLNGSISEIATKKSEFNETLNNGGITSLINLINKKLGF
;
A
#
# COMPACT_ATOMS: atom_id res chain seq x y z
N MET A 1 -34.10 -73.17 -31.15
CA MET A 1 -34.71 -72.30 -30.13
C MET A 1 -33.65 -72.03 -29.07
N GLY A 2 -33.14 -70.82 -28.98
CA GLY A 2 -32.13 -70.41 -27.99
C GLY A 2 -31.84 -68.92 -28.17
N LYS A 3 -32.54 -68.06 -27.42
CA LYS A 3 -32.34 -66.61 -27.48
C LYS A 3 -31.02 -66.26 -26.73
N CYS A 4 -30.08 -65.64 -27.43
CA CYS A 4 -28.90 -65.07 -26.84
C CYS A 4 -29.21 -63.63 -26.46
N LEU A 5 -29.25 -63.31 -25.19
CA LEU A 5 -29.43 -61.95 -24.62
C LEU A 5 -28.04 -61.29 -24.56
N PHE A 6 -27.85 -60.26 -25.34
CA PHE A 6 -26.70 -59.41 -25.30
C PHE A 6 -26.87 -58.37 -24.14
N ASN A 7 -26.08 -58.52 -23.07
CA ASN A 7 -26.04 -57.58 -21.97
C ASN A 7 -25.01 -56.50 -22.29
N LEU A 8 -25.46 -55.31 -22.71
CA LEU A 8 -24.63 -54.11 -22.86
C LEU A 8 -24.38 -53.49 -21.49
N ASN A 9 -23.20 -53.70 -20.93
CA ASN A 9 -22.72 -52.99 -19.78
C ASN A 9 -22.32 -51.55 -20.19
N LEU A 10 -23.21 -50.61 -19.97
CA LEU A 10 -22.95 -49.17 -20.16
C LEU A 10 -22.11 -48.64 -18.99
N LYS A 11 -20.75 -48.71 -19.14
CA LYS A 11 -19.87 -48.02 -18.20
C LYS A 11 -20.03 -46.52 -18.35
N SER A 12 -20.67 -45.93 -17.34
CA SER A 12 -20.82 -44.49 -17.19
C SER A 12 -19.43 -43.83 -17.09
N ILE A 13 -19.00 -43.15 -18.15
CA ILE A 13 -17.78 -42.33 -18.15
C ILE A 13 -18.17 -41.01 -17.48
N PHE A 14 -17.82 -40.87 -16.22
CA PHE A 14 -17.88 -39.59 -15.51
C PHE A 14 -16.74 -38.72 -16.02
N VAL A 15 -17.03 -37.83 -16.98
CA VAL A 15 -16.10 -36.78 -17.40
C VAL A 15 -16.12 -35.70 -16.32
N TYR A 16 -15.09 -35.71 -15.46
CA TYR A 16 -14.83 -34.58 -14.55
C TYR A 16 -14.40 -33.37 -15.34
N PHE A 17 -15.35 -32.47 -15.58
CA PHE A 17 -15.05 -31.14 -16.10
C PHE A 17 -14.39 -30.33 -14.98
N PHE A 18 -13.08 -30.28 -14.98
CA PHE A 18 -12.31 -29.42 -14.09
C PHE A 18 -12.54 -27.97 -14.54
N PHE A 19 -13.53 -27.30 -13.96
CA PHE A 19 -13.66 -25.86 -14.11
C PHE A 19 -12.44 -25.21 -13.45
N LEU A 20 -11.41 -24.89 -14.24
CA LEU A 20 -10.44 -23.89 -13.84
C LEU A 20 -11.20 -22.56 -13.68
N SER A 21 -11.54 -22.24 -12.46
CA SER A 21 -12.21 -20.97 -12.15
C SER A 21 -11.19 -19.81 -12.29
N PRO A 22 -11.40 -18.87 -13.21
CA PRO A 22 -10.56 -17.67 -13.34
C PRO A 22 -10.76 -16.67 -12.19
N GLY A 23 -11.57 -17.04 -11.18
CA GLY A 23 -12.02 -16.14 -10.12
C GLY A 23 -10.96 -15.65 -9.14
N LEU A 24 -9.83 -16.35 -8.96
CA LEU A 24 -8.86 -15.99 -7.91
C LEU A 24 -7.98 -14.77 -8.26
N VAL A 25 -7.67 -14.56 -9.52
CA VAL A 25 -6.86 -13.39 -9.95
C VAL A 25 -7.69 -12.11 -9.96
N PHE A 26 -8.95 -12.20 -10.33
CA PHE A 26 -9.87 -11.05 -10.36
C PHE A 26 -10.15 -10.53 -8.94
N SER A 27 -10.30 -11.43 -7.97
CA SER A 27 -10.48 -11.09 -6.54
C SER A 27 -9.28 -10.34 -5.97
N SER A 28 -8.06 -10.75 -6.31
CA SER A 28 -6.81 -10.14 -5.81
C SER A 28 -6.61 -8.70 -6.30
N ASN A 29 -6.93 -8.39 -7.55
CA ASN A 29 -6.80 -7.04 -8.08
C ASN A 29 -7.87 -6.09 -7.52
N GLN A 30 -9.09 -6.57 -7.29
CA GLN A 30 -10.14 -5.79 -6.66
C GLN A 30 -9.78 -5.40 -5.23
N GLU A 31 -9.22 -6.32 -4.43
CA GLU A 31 -8.75 -6.00 -3.07
C GLU A 31 -7.67 -4.91 -3.05
N ILE A 32 -6.78 -4.88 -4.06
CA ILE A 32 -5.78 -3.84 -4.23
C ILE A 32 -6.44 -2.49 -4.56
N ILE A 33 -7.36 -2.49 -5.51
CA ILE A 33 -8.13 -1.29 -5.89
C ILE A 33 -8.88 -0.74 -4.68
N ASP A 34 -9.56 -1.59 -3.91
CA ASP A 34 -10.28 -1.19 -2.70
C ASP A 34 -9.36 -0.56 -1.63
N THR A 35 -8.12 -1.06 -1.53
CA THR A 35 -7.10 -0.48 -0.64
C THR A 35 -6.67 0.90 -1.12
N LEU A 36 -6.41 1.06 -2.41
CA LEU A 36 -5.98 2.31 -3.02
C LEU A 36 -7.10 3.35 -3.08
N ASP A 37 -8.35 2.93 -3.32
CA ASP A 37 -9.51 3.82 -3.35
C ASP A 37 -9.75 4.51 -2.01
N LYS A 38 -9.56 3.80 -0.89
CA LYS A 38 -9.64 4.42 0.45
C LYS A 38 -8.63 5.56 0.60
N LEU A 39 -7.39 5.33 0.15
CA LEU A 39 -6.34 6.36 0.18
C LEU A 39 -6.65 7.52 -0.77
N HIS A 40 -7.05 7.23 -2.00
CA HIS A 40 -7.31 8.24 -3.02
C HIS A 40 -8.54 9.10 -2.70
N THR A 41 -9.58 8.50 -2.11
CA THR A 41 -10.75 9.25 -1.60
C THR A 41 -10.31 10.25 -0.53
N THR A 42 -9.46 9.82 0.43
CA THR A 42 -8.91 10.72 1.45
C THR A 42 -8.07 11.83 0.84
N ILE A 43 -7.23 11.54 -0.16
CA ILE A 43 -6.47 12.57 -0.88
C ILE A 43 -7.40 13.58 -1.55
N LYS A 44 -8.50 13.11 -2.14
CA LYS A 44 -9.51 13.97 -2.75
C LYS A 44 -10.18 14.88 -1.72
N GLU A 45 -10.56 14.33 -0.57
CA GLU A 45 -11.14 15.12 0.55
C GLU A 45 -10.17 16.18 1.08
N ILE A 46 -8.87 15.87 1.16
CA ILE A 46 -7.82 16.84 1.49
C ILE A 46 -7.76 17.94 0.43
N SER A 47 -7.76 17.58 -0.86
CA SER A 47 -7.68 18.55 -1.96
C SER A 47 -8.90 19.47 -2.04
N GLU A 48 -10.07 18.96 -1.67
CA GLU A 48 -11.32 19.71 -1.55
C GLU A 48 -11.44 20.48 -0.22
N LYS A 49 -10.40 20.46 0.63
CA LYS A 49 -10.36 21.11 1.97
C LYS A 49 -11.42 20.60 2.96
N LYS A 50 -11.93 19.39 2.76
CA LYS A 50 -12.82 18.71 3.72
C LYS A 50 -12.05 18.13 4.89
N ILE A 51 -10.77 17.85 4.69
CA ILE A 51 -9.82 17.36 5.70
C ILE A 51 -8.63 18.32 5.75
N ASP A 52 -8.26 18.74 6.95
CA ASP A 52 -7.11 19.58 7.23
C ASP A 52 -6.28 19.03 8.41
N LYS A 53 -5.40 19.84 8.99
CA LYS A 53 -4.57 19.45 10.14
C LYS A 53 -5.40 19.10 11.40
N ASN A 54 -6.61 19.63 11.53
CA ASN A 54 -7.49 19.34 12.68
C ASN A 54 -8.11 17.94 12.58
N ASN A 55 -8.18 17.39 11.37
CA ASN A 55 -8.72 16.06 11.07
C ASN A 55 -7.61 15.03 10.80
N ILE A 56 -6.35 15.30 11.21
CA ILE A 56 -5.20 14.40 10.94
C ILE A 56 -5.45 12.97 11.43
N SER A 57 -6.24 12.78 12.50
CA SER A 57 -6.61 11.46 13.02
C SER A 57 -7.35 10.60 12.02
N ASP A 58 -8.11 11.18 11.11
CA ASP A 58 -8.85 10.42 10.08
C ASP A 58 -7.90 9.98 8.96
N VAL A 59 -6.99 10.86 8.55
CA VAL A 59 -5.90 10.50 7.62
C VAL A 59 -5.01 9.42 8.24
N ASP A 60 -4.71 9.51 9.53
CA ASP A 60 -3.87 8.56 10.26
C ASP A 60 -4.48 7.15 10.30
N LYS A 61 -5.81 7.05 10.50
CA LYS A 61 -6.55 5.79 10.40
C LYS A 61 -6.45 5.18 9.01
N ILE A 62 -6.59 5.98 7.96
CA ILE A 62 -6.48 5.50 6.57
C ILE A 62 -5.06 5.03 6.28
N VAL A 63 -4.04 5.83 6.63
CA VAL A 63 -2.63 5.44 6.47
C VAL A 63 -2.33 4.14 7.22
N SER A 64 -2.76 4.02 8.47
CA SER A 64 -2.56 2.80 9.28
C SER A 64 -3.25 1.56 8.69
N ASN A 65 -4.36 1.73 7.97
CA ASN A 65 -5.12 0.63 7.38
C ASN A 65 -4.69 0.25 5.96
N THR A 66 -4.00 1.16 5.25
CA THR A 66 -3.61 0.98 3.86
C THR A 66 -2.12 0.72 3.67
N TYR A 67 -1.28 1.08 4.66
CA TYR A 67 0.16 0.89 4.63
C TYR A 67 0.65 -0.20 5.58
N ASP A 68 1.68 -0.96 5.17
CA ASP A 68 2.48 -1.79 6.08
C ASP A 68 3.57 -0.94 6.74
N ILE A 69 3.16 -0.08 7.67
CA ILE A 69 4.06 0.85 8.37
C ILE A 69 5.19 0.11 9.08
N LYS A 70 4.90 -1.10 9.61
CA LYS A 70 5.93 -1.92 10.27
C LYS A 70 7.01 -2.37 9.30
N LYS A 71 6.65 -2.80 8.09
CA LYS A 71 7.61 -3.18 7.04
C LYS A 71 8.40 -1.96 6.58
N MET A 72 7.74 -0.84 6.33
CA MET A 72 8.38 0.42 5.95
C MET A 72 9.39 0.85 7.01
N SER A 73 9.01 0.83 8.29
CA SER A 73 9.88 1.15 9.42
C SER A 73 11.13 0.26 9.47
N LYS A 74 10.96 -1.06 9.25
CA LYS A 74 12.09 -2.00 9.19
C LYS A 74 13.08 -1.65 8.07
N ILE A 75 12.58 -1.28 6.89
CA ILE A 75 13.42 -0.92 5.75
C ILE A 75 14.19 0.37 6.02
N ILE A 76 13.53 1.39 6.57
CA ILE A 76 14.13 2.69 6.89
C ILE A 76 15.18 2.56 7.97
N LEU A 77 14.86 1.91 9.09
CA LEU A 77 15.74 1.80 10.25
C LEU A 77 16.89 0.81 10.02
N GLY A 78 16.74 -0.16 9.11
CA GLY A 78 17.78 -1.15 8.81
C GLY A 78 18.27 -1.87 10.08
N LYS A 79 19.59 -1.82 10.36
CA LYS A 79 20.19 -2.43 11.55
C LYS A 79 19.63 -1.88 12.87
N PHE A 80 19.30 -0.60 12.91
CA PHE A 80 18.74 0.05 14.10
C PHE A 80 17.39 -0.54 14.51
N TRP A 81 16.65 -1.16 13.59
CA TRP A 81 15.44 -1.88 13.96
C TRP A 81 15.72 -3.04 14.91
N SER A 82 16.72 -3.89 14.63
CA SER A 82 17.03 -5.03 15.50
C SER A 82 17.60 -4.58 16.86
N GLU A 83 18.39 -3.53 16.86
CA GLU A 83 19.06 -2.98 18.03
C GLU A 83 18.14 -2.20 18.99
N SER A 84 16.97 -1.75 18.50
CA SER A 84 16.06 -0.91 19.30
C SER A 84 15.14 -1.74 20.19
N ARG A 85 14.73 -1.16 21.33
CA ARG A 85 13.74 -1.75 22.24
C ARG A 85 12.34 -1.75 21.63
N ALA A 86 11.48 -2.64 22.10
CA ALA A 86 10.09 -2.74 21.61
C ALA A 86 9.31 -1.43 21.75
N HIS A 87 9.49 -0.72 22.87
CA HIS A 87 8.88 0.59 23.11
C HIS A 87 9.29 1.64 22.07
N ASP A 88 10.60 1.73 21.75
CA ASP A 88 11.10 2.71 20.80
C ASP A 88 10.62 2.40 19.37
N LYS A 89 10.52 1.11 19.01
CA LYS A 89 9.92 0.66 17.74
C LYS A 89 8.45 1.09 17.63
N ALA A 90 7.68 0.88 18.70
CA ALA A 90 6.26 1.27 18.72
C ALA A 90 6.09 2.79 18.58
N LYS A 91 6.90 3.56 19.33
CA LYS A 91 6.90 5.02 19.26
C LYS A 91 7.32 5.53 17.87
N PHE A 92 8.33 4.89 17.24
CA PHE A 92 8.71 5.24 15.87
C PHE A 92 7.57 4.97 14.88
N ILE A 93 6.93 3.81 14.94
CA ILE A 93 5.77 3.48 14.08
C ILE A 93 4.68 4.53 14.23
N GLU A 94 4.29 4.89 15.45
CA GLU A 94 3.29 5.93 15.72
C GLU A 94 3.67 7.27 15.07
N LYS A 95 4.86 7.77 15.36
CA LYS A 95 5.31 9.08 14.84
C LYS A 95 5.53 9.07 13.34
N PHE A 96 5.97 7.95 12.78
CA PHE A 96 6.15 7.81 11.34
C PHE A 96 4.82 7.74 10.60
N THR A 97 3.77 7.12 11.18
CA THR A 97 2.41 7.14 10.64
C THR A 97 1.89 8.58 10.57
N LEU A 98 1.98 9.33 11.67
CA LEU A 98 1.60 10.75 11.71
C LEU A 98 2.39 11.59 10.71
N TYR A 99 3.68 11.29 10.52
CA TYR A 99 4.52 11.98 9.54
C TYR A 99 4.03 11.74 8.10
N ILE A 100 3.66 10.51 7.76
CA ILE A 100 3.07 10.20 6.45
C ILE A 100 1.75 10.94 6.28
N SER A 101 0.87 10.91 7.28
CA SER A 101 -0.43 11.59 7.26
C SER A 101 -0.29 13.10 7.09
N SER A 102 0.62 13.73 7.83
CA SER A 102 0.93 15.15 7.69
C SER A 102 1.48 15.49 6.29
N ASN A 103 2.32 14.62 5.71
CA ASN A 103 2.83 14.83 4.36
C ASN A 103 1.72 14.77 3.31
N TYR A 104 0.71 13.89 3.46
CA TYR A 104 -0.46 13.87 2.58
C TYR A 104 -1.22 15.19 2.66
N ILE A 105 -1.55 15.67 3.88
CA ILE A 105 -2.24 16.94 4.06
C ILE A 105 -1.44 18.09 3.45
N ASN A 106 -0.15 18.20 3.75
CA ASN A 106 0.68 19.30 3.26
C ASN A 106 0.88 19.26 1.74
N ARG A 107 0.91 18.09 1.12
CA ARG A 107 1.16 17.92 -0.32
C ARG A 107 -0.09 18.16 -1.17
N PHE A 108 -1.28 17.85 -0.63
CA PHE A 108 -2.51 17.82 -1.42
C PHE A 108 -3.52 18.90 -1.08
N ARG A 109 -3.46 19.57 0.07
CA ARG A 109 -4.45 20.60 0.50
C ARG A 109 -4.63 21.79 -0.45
N ASP A 110 -3.59 22.09 -1.25
CA ASP A 110 -3.61 23.22 -2.19
C ASP A 110 -3.70 22.74 -3.66
N LYS A 111 -3.87 21.43 -3.88
CA LYS A 111 -4.05 20.83 -5.21
C LYS A 111 -5.54 20.84 -5.56
N LYS A 112 -5.91 21.56 -6.63
CA LYS A 112 -7.30 21.62 -7.11
C LYS A 112 -7.58 20.53 -8.12
N ASP A 113 -8.86 20.17 -8.24
CA ASP A 113 -9.37 19.25 -9.26
C ASP A 113 -8.63 17.92 -9.30
N PHE A 114 -8.34 17.37 -8.10
CA PHE A 114 -7.67 16.08 -7.98
C PHE A 114 -8.56 14.95 -8.54
N ASN A 115 -7.96 14.19 -9.42
CA ASN A 115 -8.54 12.96 -9.96
C ASN A 115 -7.43 11.91 -10.15
N TYR A 116 -7.78 10.64 -10.32
CA TYR A 116 -6.82 9.57 -10.53
C TYR A 116 -7.34 8.52 -11.51
N GLU A 117 -6.41 7.80 -12.10
CA GLU A 117 -6.70 6.75 -13.07
C GLU A 117 -5.76 5.56 -12.81
N TYR A 118 -6.33 4.37 -12.56
CA TYR A 118 -5.57 3.13 -12.54
C TYR A 118 -5.21 2.73 -13.97
N LYS A 119 -3.98 2.27 -14.17
CA LYS A 119 -3.50 1.82 -15.47
C LYS A 119 -3.38 0.31 -15.51
N ASP A 120 -2.62 -0.27 -14.60
CA ASP A 120 -2.36 -1.70 -14.56
C ASP A 120 -1.96 -2.14 -13.16
N ILE A 121 -1.97 -3.46 -12.91
CA ILE A 121 -1.48 -4.09 -11.69
C ILE A 121 -0.63 -5.30 -12.07
N ASP A 122 0.69 -5.16 -11.95
CA ASP A 122 1.63 -6.21 -12.25
C ASP A 122 1.87 -7.14 -11.05
N LYS A 123 1.95 -8.43 -11.33
CA LYS A 123 2.33 -9.45 -10.37
C LYS A 123 3.85 -9.57 -10.30
N ILE A 124 4.42 -9.32 -9.10
CA ILE A 124 5.85 -9.54 -8.83
C ILE A 124 5.98 -10.69 -7.82
N GLY A 125 5.97 -11.90 -8.31
CA GLY A 125 5.92 -13.08 -7.44
C GLY A 125 4.55 -13.27 -6.77
N GLU A 126 4.47 -14.12 -5.74
CA GLU A 126 3.18 -14.50 -5.15
C GLU A 126 2.57 -13.39 -4.28
N ASN A 127 3.39 -12.76 -3.45
CA ASN A 127 2.94 -11.85 -2.40
C ASN A 127 3.20 -10.37 -2.69
N TYR A 128 3.60 -10.01 -3.90
CA TYR A 128 3.93 -8.63 -4.27
C TYR A 128 3.19 -8.21 -5.54
N ARG A 129 2.76 -6.93 -5.57
CA ARG A 129 2.16 -6.27 -6.74
C ARG A 129 2.73 -4.87 -6.90
N ILE A 130 2.73 -4.40 -8.15
CA ILE A 130 2.86 -2.98 -8.46
C ILE A 130 1.56 -2.52 -9.08
N ALA A 131 0.93 -1.50 -8.50
CA ALA A 131 -0.22 -0.84 -9.08
C ALA A 131 0.22 0.50 -9.69
N TYR A 132 -0.05 0.68 -10.96
CA TYR A 132 0.30 1.87 -11.73
C TYR A 132 -0.87 2.84 -11.73
N THR A 133 -0.61 4.07 -11.29
CA THR A 133 -1.63 5.11 -11.16
C THR A 133 -1.14 6.43 -11.76
N ILE A 134 -2.05 7.17 -12.35
CA ILE A 134 -1.81 8.56 -12.78
C ILE A 134 -2.69 9.46 -11.94
N PHE A 135 -2.07 10.37 -11.19
CA PHE A 135 -2.76 11.49 -10.56
C PHE A 135 -2.88 12.65 -11.55
N LYS A 136 -4.02 13.31 -11.54
CA LYS A 136 -4.35 14.45 -12.39
C LYS A 136 -4.76 15.62 -11.49
N PHE A 137 -4.26 16.82 -11.79
CA PHE A 137 -4.59 18.06 -11.09
C PHE A 137 -4.99 19.09 -12.16
N GLY A 138 -6.30 19.31 -12.29
CA GLY A 138 -6.85 20.05 -13.41
C GLY A 138 -6.52 19.39 -14.76
N GLU A 139 -6.43 20.22 -15.81
CA GLU A 139 -6.27 19.70 -17.18
C GLU A 139 -4.82 19.33 -17.57
N LYS A 140 -3.84 19.97 -16.94
CA LYS A 140 -2.45 19.94 -17.44
C LYS A 140 -1.47 19.16 -16.57
N GLU A 141 -1.65 19.17 -15.25
CA GLU A 141 -0.69 18.54 -14.34
C GLU A 141 -0.99 17.05 -14.17
N LYS A 142 -0.02 16.20 -14.50
CA LYS A 142 -0.11 14.73 -14.31
C LYS A 142 1.12 14.24 -13.59
N LEU A 143 0.91 13.32 -12.63
CA LEU A 143 1.97 12.70 -11.85
C LEU A 143 1.81 11.18 -11.88
N LYS A 144 2.86 10.45 -12.27
CA LYS A 144 2.88 8.98 -12.19
C LYS A 144 3.18 8.58 -10.76
N ILE A 145 2.28 7.81 -10.17
CA ILE A 145 2.42 7.23 -8.83
C ILE A 145 2.25 5.73 -8.95
N ASN A 146 3.30 4.97 -8.65
CA ASN A 146 3.20 3.53 -8.60
C ASN A 146 3.27 3.07 -7.14
N TYR A 147 2.39 2.16 -6.76
CA TYR A 147 2.34 1.61 -5.42
C TYR A 147 2.94 0.21 -5.41
N MET A 148 3.89 -0.02 -4.54
CA MET A 148 4.37 -1.36 -4.24
C MET A 148 3.58 -1.93 -3.08
N LEU A 149 2.85 -3.03 -3.33
CA LEU A 149 2.00 -3.66 -2.34
C LEU A 149 2.53 -5.06 -1.96
N ILE A 150 2.28 -5.41 -0.72
CA ILE A 150 2.55 -6.75 -0.18
C ILE A 150 1.27 -7.34 0.40
N LYS A 151 1.07 -8.65 0.17
CA LYS A 151 0.01 -9.40 0.83
C LYS A 151 0.47 -9.76 2.25
N ASN A 152 -0.20 -9.18 3.24
CA ASN A 152 0.04 -9.47 4.65
C ASN A 152 -1.24 -10.08 5.24
N HIS A 153 -1.16 -11.36 5.62
CA HIS A 153 -2.34 -12.18 5.93
C HIS A 153 -3.32 -12.15 4.73
N ASN A 154 -4.53 -11.65 4.92
CA ASN A 154 -5.55 -11.56 3.86
C ASN A 154 -5.75 -10.13 3.34
N LYS A 155 -4.77 -9.22 3.51
CA LYS A 155 -4.87 -7.81 3.07
C LYS A 155 -3.69 -7.42 2.21
N TRP A 156 -3.96 -6.64 1.17
CA TRP A 156 -2.92 -5.96 0.41
C TRP A 156 -2.61 -4.62 1.06
N LEU A 157 -1.34 -4.41 1.43
CA LEU A 157 -0.87 -3.19 2.08
C LEU A 157 0.26 -2.56 1.27
N ILE A 158 0.26 -1.24 1.18
CA ILE A 158 1.31 -0.47 0.53
C ILE A 158 2.56 -0.50 1.41
N PHE A 159 3.72 -0.81 0.86
CA PHE A 159 4.98 -0.72 1.59
C PHE A 159 6.00 0.22 0.93
N ASP A 160 5.75 0.69 -0.29
CA ASP A 160 6.51 1.77 -0.93
C ASP A 160 5.66 2.50 -1.96
N VAL A 161 6.02 3.75 -2.23
CA VAL A 161 5.41 4.60 -3.26
C VAL A 161 6.52 5.09 -4.18
N LEU A 162 6.37 4.83 -5.48
CA LEU A 162 7.31 5.27 -6.49
C LEU A 162 6.80 6.54 -7.16
N LEU A 163 7.42 7.67 -6.82
CA LEU A 163 7.12 8.97 -7.43
C LEU A 163 7.71 9.04 -8.84
N ASN A 164 7.01 9.72 -9.74
CA ASN A 164 7.37 9.78 -11.16
C ASN A 164 7.58 8.39 -11.80
N GLY A 165 6.95 7.37 -11.19
CA GLY A 165 7.00 5.99 -11.66
C GLY A 165 8.20 5.17 -11.20
N SER A 166 9.26 5.78 -10.62
CA SER A 166 10.49 5.05 -10.28
C SER A 166 11.22 5.50 -9.01
N ILE A 167 10.93 6.68 -8.46
CA ILE A 167 11.64 7.21 -7.29
C ILE A 167 10.99 6.68 -6.01
N SER A 168 11.63 5.74 -5.34
CA SER A 168 11.17 5.14 -4.08
C SER A 168 11.17 6.14 -2.93
N GLU A 169 10.01 6.38 -2.33
CA GLU A 169 9.88 7.20 -1.12
C GLU A 169 10.58 6.55 0.07
N ILE A 170 10.54 5.23 0.20
CA ILE A 170 11.23 4.51 1.27
C ILE A 170 12.74 4.63 1.15
N ALA A 171 13.30 4.46 -0.05
CA ALA A 171 14.74 4.62 -0.27
C ALA A 171 15.17 6.07 0.01
N THR A 172 14.37 7.05 -0.42
CA THR A 172 14.60 8.47 -0.15
C THR A 172 14.59 8.75 1.36
N LYS A 173 13.59 8.24 2.10
CA LYS A 173 13.53 8.43 3.56
C LYS A 173 14.65 7.72 4.29
N LYS A 174 15.04 6.52 3.86
CA LYS A 174 16.19 5.82 4.41
C LYS A 174 17.48 6.63 4.26
N SER A 175 17.69 7.24 3.10
CA SER A 175 18.85 8.11 2.85
C SER A 175 18.78 9.40 3.70
N GLU A 176 17.62 10.07 3.73
CA GLU A 176 17.39 11.30 4.51
C GLU A 176 17.63 11.10 6.00
N PHE A 177 17.26 9.95 6.56
CA PHE A 177 17.34 9.68 7.98
C PHE A 177 18.65 9.03 8.43
N ASN A 178 19.49 8.62 7.46
CA ASN A 178 20.71 7.87 7.74
C ASN A 178 21.69 8.61 8.68
N GLU A 179 21.92 9.89 8.45
CA GLU A 179 22.81 10.69 9.29
C GLU A 179 22.31 10.79 10.72
N THR A 180 21.00 11.08 10.90
CA THR A 180 20.39 11.17 12.23
C THR A 180 20.43 9.84 12.97
N LEU A 181 20.20 8.72 12.26
CA LEU A 181 20.30 7.38 12.82
C LEU A 181 21.71 7.04 13.26
N ASN A 182 22.72 7.37 12.47
CA ASN A 182 24.12 7.10 12.79
C ASN A 182 24.61 7.94 13.99
N ASN A 183 24.14 9.17 14.13
CA ASN A 183 24.56 10.10 15.19
C ASN A 183 23.83 9.89 16.53
N GLY A 184 22.63 9.33 16.55
CA GLY A 184 21.85 9.23 17.78
C GLY A 184 20.76 8.17 17.81
N GLY A 185 20.78 7.24 16.86
CA GLY A 185 19.89 6.09 16.81
C GLY A 185 18.41 6.48 16.61
N ILE A 186 17.53 5.53 16.93
CA ILE A 186 16.08 5.67 16.75
C ILE A 186 15.48 6.84 17.55
N THR A 187 16.02 7.13 18.75
CA THR A 187 15.52 8.22 19.61
C THR A 187 15.72 9.58 18.96
N SER A 188 16.90 9.82 18.39
CA SER A 188 17.19 11.07 17.67
C SER A 188 16.31 11.22 16.42
N LEU A 189 16.04 10.12 15.71
CA LEU A 189 15.14 10.16 14.58
C LEU A 189 13.69 10.46 14.99
N ILE A 190 13.20 9.88 16.09
CA ILE A 190 11.86 10.21 16.63
C ILE A 190 11.78 11.71 16.95
N ASN A 191 12.83 12.29 17.58
CA ASN A 191 12.85 13.72 17.87
C ASN A 191 12.88 14.58 16.61
N LEU A 192 13.63 14.17 15.58
CA LEU A 192 13.61 14.85 14.28
C LEU A 192 12.22 14.82 13.65
N ILE A 193 11.52 13.68 13.68
CA ILE A 193 10.16 13.54 13.16
C ILE A 193 9.19 14.43 13.95
N ASN A 194 9.26 14.45 15.28
CA ASN A 194 8.45 15.33 16.10
C ASN A 194 8.65 16.80 15.72
N LYS A 195 9.90 17.25 15.55
CA LYS A 195 10.20 18.62 15.09
C LYS A 195 9.57 18.92 13.71
N LYS A 196 9.62 17.95 12.78
CA LYS A 196 8.97 18.08 11.45
C LYS A 196 7.45 18.14 11.53
N LEU A 197 6.84 17.53 12.56
CA LEU A 197 5.40 17.57 12.83
C LEU A 197 4.96 18.86 13.54
N GLY A 198 5.89 19.62 14.08
CA GLY A 198 5.63 20.87 14.81
C GLY A 198 5.30 20.67 16.28
N PHE A 199 5.81 19.56 16.88
CA PHE A 199 5.75 19.26 18.31
C PHE A 199 7.10 19.54 19.00
#